data_be3e9e0e08f49424e373831fc92379d4
#
_entry.id   be3e9e0e08f49424e373831fc92379d4
#
_cell.length_a   1.000
_cell.length_b   1.000
_cell.length_c   1.000
_cell.angle_alpha   90.00
_cell.angle_beta   90.00
_cell.angle_gamma   90.00
#
_symmetry.space_group_name_H-M   'P 1'
#
loop_
_entity.id
_entity.type
_entity.pdbx_description
1 polymer ?
#
loop_
_entity_poly.entity_id
_entity_poly.type
_entity_poly.pdbx_seq_one_letter_code
_entity_poly.pdbx_strand_id
1 'polypeptide(L)'
;MNDHTAEVRSSRNLRRGAHQLLELYRGHWGQLFWAAFWFTVKHSPAWVTPIVIANIINIVTDPEHHNLTQFWLNLIVGSVFIAQNVLTAWLHTRASSGLTRWVEMELCGAMVHKLQRLSTQYHTQDQTGRLLSKIMRDVENVEQMMQSCFSSIVPLVTSVTVAVIVTALNDPRVLWLYLFAVPVAGITVGVFRQPIRKSNRCFRREMERTQAAVSEMLEMVPVTRAYGLSEEEADRMDALLGGVRDSGFRLDTTNSLFGATSWVVFQLFQMICLGFTGLLAWNKVITAGEVVLYQNYFGQIVTAVSGVVNLFPALARGMESLNSINEIMASGDEEQSGTTPAPVPLRGAVRFEHLAYRYPDAECPVLTDFDLAVPAGSSVAFVGPSGAGKSTLLSLLMGFCRPGAGRILVDDIDLRDMDLKRYRSQIAVVPQNTILFSGTLRDNIAYAAPDATDEEILAVIDEIGLRDMVDRLP
;
A
#
# COMPACT_ATOMS: atom_id res chain seq x y z
N MET A 1 -7.09 17.18 26.99
CA MET A 1 -8.05 16.06 26.98
C MET A 1 -8.15 15.37 25.61
N ASN A 2 -7.69 15.99 24.50
CA ASN A 2 -7.76 15.40 23.15
C ASN A 2 -6.61 14.44 22.77
N ASP A 3 -5.49 14.42 23.51
CA ASP A 3 -4.31 13.61 23.16
C ASP A 3 -4.46 12.13 23.61
N HIS A 4 -5.09 11.88 24.74
CA HIS A 4 -5.35 10.51 25.22
C HIS A 4 -6.34 9.74 24.33
N THR A 5 -7.32 10.42 23.75
CA THR A 5 -8.28 9.79 22.82
C THR A 5 -7.65 9.46 21.47
N ALA A 6 -6.66 10.23 21.02
CA ALA A 6 -5.89 9.96 19.81
C ALA A 6 -4.92 8.78 20.00
N GLU A 7 -4.31 8.63 21.18
CA GLU A 7 -3.44 7.48 21.49
C GLU A 7 -4.21 6.18 21.64
N VAL A 8 -5.39 6.22 22.27
CA VAL A 8 -6.27 5.03 22.38
C VAL A 8 -6.83 4.61 21.01
N ARG A 9 -7.17 5.55 20.14
CA ARG A 9 -7.55 5.26 18.76
C ARG A 9 -6.37 4.69 17.96
N SER A 10 -5.17 5.25 18.11
CA SER A 10 -3.95 4.76 17.43
C SER A 10 -3.61 3.33 17.86
N SER A 11 -3.68 3.01 19.15
CA SER A 11 -3.39 1.66 19.65
C SER A 11 -4.45 0.63 19.26
N ARG A 12 -5.72 1.02 19.15
CA ARG A 12 -6.81 0.15 18.65
C ARG A 12 -6.66 -0.14 17.15
N ASN A 13 -6.26 0.87 16.38
CA ASN A 13 -6.00 0.72 14.95
C ASN A 13 -4.79 -0.19 14.69
N LEU A 14 -3.72 -0.04 15.47
CA LEU A 14 -2.54 -0.91 15.39
C LEU A 14 -2.87 -2.39 15.68
N ARG A 15 -3.70 -2.66 16.70
CA ARG A 15 -4.13 -4.05 17.00
C ARG A 15 -5.02 -4.64 15.91
N ARG A 16 -5.94 -3.85 15.34
CA ARG A 16 -6.77 -4.28 14.21
C ARG A 16 -5.92 -4.55 12.97
N GLY A 17 -4.97 -3.68 12.65
CA GLY A 17 -4.10 -3.87 11.51
C GLY A 17 -3.11 -5.04 11.68
N ALA A 18 -2.58 -5.28 12.87
CA ALA A 18 -1.79 -6.46 13.13
C ALA A 18 -2.60 -7.76 12.94
N HIS A 19 -3.86 -7.77 13.36
CA HIS A 19 -4.76 -8.91 13.14
C HIS A 19 -5.06 -9.12 11.64
N GLN A 20 -5.33 -8.04 10.91
CA GLN A 20 -5.56 -8.08 9.46
C GLN A 20 -4.32 -8.54 8.69
N LEU A 21 -3.12 -8.07 9.08
CA LEU A 21 -1.87 -8.56 8.52
C LEU A 21 -1.69 -10.06 8.76
N LEU A 22 -2.00 -10.54 9.97
CA LEU A 22 -1.93 -11.97 10.28
C LEU A 22 -2.97 -12.78 9.50
N GLU A 23 -4.13 -12.22 9.22
CA GLU A 23 -5.14 -12.84 8.36
C GLU A 23 -4.68 -12.98 6.91
N LEU A 24 -3.95 -12.00 6.36
CA LEU A 24 -3.35 -12.09 5.02
C LEU A 24 -2.37 -13.26 4.87
N TYR A 25 -1.70 -13.65 5.96
CA TYR A 25 -0.82 -14.83 5.98
C TYR A 25 -1.55 -16.14 6.27
N ARG A 26 -2.86 -16.12 6.42
CA ARG A 26 -3.65 -17.31 6.75
C ARG A 26 -3.54 -18.34 5.60
N GLY A 27 -2.98 -19.50 5.92
CA GLY A 27 -2.65 -20.55 4.93
C GLY A 27 -1.19 -20.59 4.48
N HIS A 28 -0.39 -19.54 4.73
CA HIS A 28 1.03 -19.46 4.31
C HIS A 28 2.03 -19.40 5.48
N TRP A 29 1.62 -19.84 6.67
CA TRP A 29 2.46 -19.86 7.87
C TRP A 29 3.78 -20.62 7.67
N GLY A 30 3.77 -21.69 6.86
CA GLY A 30 4.98 -22.43 6.54
C GLY A 30 6.00 -21.61 5.75
N GLN A 31 5.54 -20.81 4.79
CA GLN A 31 6.42 -19.91 4.02
C GLN A 31 6.95 -18.77 4.90
N LEU A 32 6.11 -18.21 5.78
CA LEU A 32 6.52 -17.19 6.75
C LEU A 32 7.59 -17.75 7.72
N PHE A 33 7.39 -18.96 8.22
CA PHE A 33 8.38 -19.65 9.06
C PHE A 33 9.73 -19.81 8.34
N TRP A 34 9.71 -20.33 7.09
CA TRP A 34 10.94 -20.49 6.32
C TRP A 34 11.62 -19.16 5.99
N ALA A 35 10.85 -18.09 5.71
CA ALA A 35 11.40 -16.76 5.51
C ALA A 35 12.08 -16.25 6.80
N ALA A 36 11.43 -16.39 7.97
CA ALA A 36 11.99 -16.03 9.26
C ALA A 36 13.22 -16.89 9.63
N PHE A 37 13.19 -18.18 9.37
CA PHE A 37 14.31 -19.08 9.60
C PHE A 37 15.53 -18.69 8.77
N TRP A 38 15.37 -18.53 7.45
CA TRP A 38 16.50 -18.13 6.59
C TRP A 38 16.99 -16.72 6.91
N PHE A 39 16.11 -15.83 7.34
CA PHE A 39 16.50 -14.51 7.84
C PHE A 39 17.41 -14.63 9.07
N THR A 40 17.03 -15.46 10.04
CA THR A 40 17.78 -15.70 11.26
C THR A 40 19.15 -16.30 10.94
N VAL A 41 19.21 -17.31 10.06
CA VAL A 41 20.47 -17.93 9.62
C VAL A 41 21.35 -16.94 8.87
N LYS A 42 20.76 -16.11 7.98
CA LYS A 42 21.46 -15.03 7.27
C LYS A 42 22.13 -14.03 8.23
N HIS A 43 21.47 -13.73 9.37
CA HIS A 43 22.00 -12.77 10.35
C HIS A 43 22.91 -13.42 11.39
N SER A 44 23.12 -14.74 11.36
CA SER A 44 23.99 -15.45 12.31
C SER A 44 25.43 -14.93 12.33
N PRO A 45 26.06 -14.43 11.24
CA PRO A 45 27.37 -13.82 11.32
C PRO A 45 27.44 -12.65 12.30
N ALA A 46 26.38 -11.84 12.40
CA ALA A 46 26.32 -10.71 13.32
C ALA A 46 26.46 -11.14 14.79
N TRP A 47 26.00 -12.34 15.14
CA TRP A 47 26.06 -12.87 16.51
C TRP A 47 27.33 -13.69 16.77
N VAL A 48 27.77 -14.45 15.77
CA VAL A 48 28.94 -15.34 15.89
C VAL A 48 30.24 -14.56 15.81
N THR A 49 30.34 -13.55 14.95
CA THR A 49 31.57 -12.77 14.77
C THR A 49 32.07 -12.13 16.08
N PRO A 50 31.24 -11.51 16.95
CA PRO A 50 31.72 -11.01 18.23
C PRO A 50 32.33 -12.09 19.14
N ILE A 51 31.75 -13.30 19.14
CA ILE A 51 32.27 -14.44 19.92
C ILE A 51 33.63 -14.88 19.38
N VAL A 52 33.74 -15.02 18.06
CA VAL A 52 35.00 -15.37 17.39
C VAL A 52 36.08 -14.35 17.69
N ILE A 53 35.76 -13.05 17.58
CA ILE A 53 36.70 -11.97 17.90
C ILE A 53 37.17 -12.05 19.37
N ALA A 54 36.23 -12.23 20.30
CA ALA A 54 36.52 -12.35 21.71
C ALA A 54 37.45 -13.55 21.99
N ASN A 55 37.17 -14.70 21.41
CA ASN A 55 38.02 -15.89 21.55
C ASN A 55 39.42 -15.68 20.99
N ILE A 56 39.55 -15.06 19.81
CA ILE A 56 40.86 -14.75 19.21
C ILE A 56 41.63 -13.80 20.09
N ILE A 57 41.01 -12.74 20.62
CA ILE A 57 41.66 -11.80 21.52
C ILE A 57 42.15 -12.52 22.78
N ASN A 58 41.32 -13.37 23.38
CA ASN A 58 41.70 -14.13 24.57
C ASN A 58 42.93 -15.05 24.31
N ILE A 59 42.92 -15.77 23.16
CA ILE A 59 44.05 -16.62 22.77
C ILE A 59 45.35 -15.81 22.60
N VAL A 60 45.26 -14.59 22.06
CA VAL A 60 46.43 -13.73 21.80
C VAL A 60 46.94 -13.05 23.08
N THR A 61 46.03 -12.67 23.98
CA THR A 61 46.37 -11.91 25.21
C THR A 61 46.78 -12.79 26.37
N ASP A 62 46.50 -14.10 26.35
CA ASP A 62 46.85 -15.03 27.41
C ASP A 62 48.05 -15.88 26.98
N PRO A 63 49.27 -15.61 27.51
CA PRO A 63 50.50 -16.34 27.13
C PRO A 63 50.50 -17.82 27.50
N GLU A 64 49.70 -18.22 28.51
CA GLU A 64 49.65 -19.62 28.99
C GLU A 64 48.75 -20.49 28.11
N HIS A 65 47.85 -19.89 27.34
CA HIS A 65 46.86 -20.59 26.51
C HIS A 65 47.05 -20.35 25.00
N HIS A 66 48.26 -20.07 24.53
CA HIS A 66 48.59 -19.95 23.10
C HIS A 66 48.33 -21.26 22.34
N ASN A 67 47.08 -21.50 21.94
CA ASN A 67 46.70 -22.65 21.15
C ASN A 67 46.46 -22.27 19.68
N LEU A 68 47.48 -22.50 18.84
CA LEU A 68 47.42 -22.17 17.41
C LEU A 68 46.28 -22.91 16.70
N THR A 69 45.91 -24.10 17.15
CA THR A 69 44.79 -24.89 16.59
C THR A 69 43.46 -24.22 16.88
N GLN A 70 43.26 -23.71 18.09
CA GLN A 70 42.03 -22.97 18.45
C GLN A 70 41.96 -21.65 17.71
N PHE A 71 43.07 -20.96 17.50
CA PHE A 71 43.12 -19.74 16.70
C PHE A 71 42.60 -19.98 15.27
N TRP A 72 43.17 -20.96 14.57
CA TRP A 72 42.74 -21.31 13.21
C TRP A 72 41.30 -21.84 13.16
N LEU A 73 40.86 -22.60 14.16
CA LEU A 73 39.48 -23.06 14.25
C LEU A 73 38.49 -21.89 14.33
N ASN A 74 38.75 -20.92 15.21
CA ASN A 74 37.92 -19.72 15.32
C ASN A 74 37.90 -18.93 14.01
N LEU A 75 39.03 -18.76 13.34
CA LEU A 75 39.13 -18.07 12.06
C LEU A 75 38.30 -18.77 10.96
N ILE A 76 38.43 -20.10 10.88
CA ILE A 76 37.67 -20.92 9.93
C ILE A 76 36.18 -20.82 10.23
N VAL A 77 35.76 -20.98 11.49
CA VAL A 77 34.34 -20.87 11.90
C VAL A 77 33.79 -19.50 11.52
N GLY A 78 34.50 -18.41 11.88
CA GLY A 78 34.04 -17.05 11.49
C GLY A 78 33.95 -16.88 9.99
N SER A 79 34.94 -17.36 9.22
CA SER A 79 34.92 -17.28 7.76
C SER A 79 33.76 -18.06 7.12
N VAL A 80 33.47 -19.27 7.64
CA VAL A 80 32.34 -20.10 7.18
C VAL A 80 31.01 -19.40 7.46
N PHE A 81 30.83 -18.83 8.67
CA PHE A 81 29.60 -18.07 9.00
C PHE A 81 29.44 -16.82 8.13
N ILE A 82 30.52 -16.15 7.76
CA ILE A 82 30.47 -15.01 6.85
C ILE A 82 30.18 -15.47 5.41
N ALA A 83 30.85 -16.49 4.91
CA ALA A 83 30.68 -16.99 3.55
C ALA A 83 29.28 -17.55 3.29
N GLN A 84 28.66 -18.24 4.28
CA GLN A 84 27.31 -18.75 4.17
C GLN A 84 26.25 -17.65 3.95
N ASN A 85 26.56 -16.39 4.31
CA ASN A 85 25.62 -15.26 4.19
C ASN A 85 25.11 -15.09 2.76
N VAL A 86 25.95 -15.34 1.75
CA VAL A 86 25.55 -15.23 0.33
C VAL A 86 24.42 -16.21 0.00
N LEU A 87 24.59 -17.49 0.35
CA LEU A 87 23.59 -18.52 0.09
C LEU A 87 22.32 -18.29 0.89
N THR A 88 22.46 -17.97 2.18
CA THR A 88 21.32 -17.75 3.05
C THR A 88 20.57 -16.46 2.74
N ALA A 89 21.26 -15.41 2.25
CA ALA A 89 20.63 -14.21 1.72
C ALA A 89 19.76 -14.53 0.50
N TRP A 90 20.26 -15.34 -0.43
CA TRP A 90 19.48 -15.76 -1.58
C TRP A 90 18.26 -16.59 -1.19
N LEU A 91 18.42 -17.57 -0.29
CA LEU A 91 17.31 -18.40 0.21
C LEU A 91 16.24 -17.56 0.95
N HIS A 92 16.69 -16.62 1.78
CA HIS A 92 15.79 -15.68 2.46
C HIS A 92 15.02 -14.84 1.45
N THR A 93 15.73 -14.19 0.50
CA THR A 93 15.07 -13.33 -0.50
C THR A 93 14.08 -14.13 -1.33
N ARG A 94 14.42 -15.36 -1.74
CA ARG A 94 13.51 -16.23 -2.46
C ARG A 94 12.24 -16.54 -1.66
N ALA A 95 12.36 -16.86 -0.37
CA ALA A 95 11.23 -17.17 0.51
C ALA A 95 10.38 -15.92 0.81
N SER A 96 11.01 -14.80 1.18
CA SER A 96 10.31 -13.57 1.53
C SER A 96 9.65 -12.90 0.33
N SER A 97 10.37 -12.77 -0.80
CA SER A 97 9.83 -12.21 -2.03
C SER A 97 8.65 -13.01 -2.57
N GLY A 98 8.76 -14.35 -2.55
CA GLY A 98 7.66 -15.20 -3.00
C GLY A 98 6.39 -14.95 -2.20
N LEU A 99 6.51 -14.84 -0.88
CA LEU A 99 5.37 -14.53 0.01
C LEU A 99 4.82 -13.13 -0.21
N THR A 100 5.69 -12.12 -0.33
CA THR A 100 5.29 -10.73 -0.54
C THR A 100 4.55 -10.55 -1.86
N ARG A 101 5.09 -11.12 -2.96
CA ARG A 101 4.45 -11.06 -4.29
C ARG A 101 3.12 -11.82 -4.33
N TRP A 102 3.01 -12.91 -3.59
CA TRP A 102 1.74 -13.61 -3.48
C TRP A 102 0.66 -12.75 -2.79
N VAL A 103 1.00 -12.10 -1.66
CA VAL A 103 0.05 -11.20 -0.96
C VAL A 103 -0.33 -10.01 -1.85
N GLU A 104 0.62 -9.43 -2.56
CA GLU A 104 0.37 -8.35 -3.52
C GLU A 104 -0.62 -8.79 -4.61
N MET A 105 -0.37 -9.93 -5.24
CA MET A 105 -1.25 -10.49 -6.27
C MET A 105 -2.66 -10.77 -5.72
N GLU A 106 -2.77 -11.37 -4.53
CA GLU A 106 -4.05 -11.68 -3.90
C GLU A 106 -4.85 -10.42 -3.57
N LEU A 107 -4.20 -9.38 -2.99
CA LEU A 107 -4.85 -8.12 -2.69
C LEU A 107 -5.30 -7.39 -3.97
N CYS A 108 -4.43 -7.29 -4.98
CA CYS A 108 -4.78 -6.68 -6.26
C CYS A 108 -5.93 -7.44 -6.92
N GLY A 109 -5.85 -8.77 -6.96
CA GLY A 109 -6.90 -9.63 -7.52
C GLY A 109 -8.24 -9.45 -6.80
N ALA A 110 -8.23 -9.49 -5.47
CA ALA A 110 -9.43 -9.28 -4.66
C ALA A 110 -10.06 -7.90 -4.90
N MET A 111 -9.23 -6.84 -4.98
CA MET A 111 -9.70 -5.48 -5.28
C MET A 111 -10.30 -5.39 -6.69
N VAL A 112 -9.64 -5.94 -7.71
CA VAL A 112 -10.14 -5.93 -9.09
C VAL A 112 -11.47 -6.68 -9.18
N HIS A 113 -11.57 -7.86 -8.57
CA HIS A 113 -12.83 -8.62 -8.53
C HIS A 113 -13.94 -7.88 -7.78
N LYS A 114 -13.62 -7.22 -6.67
CA LYS A 114 -14.58 -6.40 -5.94
C LYS A 114 -15.05 -5.22 -6.77
N LEU A 115 -14.13 -4.48 -7.41
CA LEU A 115 -14.47 -3.33 -8.25
C LEU A 115 -15.38 -3.71 -9.41
N GLN A 116 -15.17 -4.89 -10.03
CA GLN A 116 -16.07 -5.37 -11.08
C GLN A 116 -17.49 -5.69 -10.60
N ARG A 117 -17.67 -5.92 -9.30
CA ARG A 117 -19.00 -6.17 -8.69
C ARG A 117 -19.69 -4.91 -8.19
N LEU A 118 -18.91 -3.82 -7.99
CA LEU A 118 -19.48 -2.55 -7.55
C LEU A 118 -20.35 -1.93 -8.64
N SER A 119 -21.35 -1.15 -8.21
CA SER A 119 -22.28 -0.48 -9.11
C SER A 119 -21.56 0.49 -10.05
N THR A 120 -22.12 0.71 -11.23
CA THR A 120 -21.60 1.72 -12.17
C THR A 120 -21.61 3.13 -11.54
N GLN A 121 -22.51 3.39 -10.61
CA GLN A 121 -22.61 4.64 -9.89
C GLN A 121 -21.38 4.87 -9.00
N TYR A 122 -20.87 3.84 -8.34
CA TYR A 122 -19.61 3.90 -7.56
C TYR A 122 -18.42 4.33 -8.44
N HIS A 123 -18.34 3.79 -9.65
CA HIS A 123 -17.29 4.13 -10.60
C HIS A 123 -17.38 5.57 -11.13
N THR A 124 -18.57 6.12 -11.20
CA THR A 124 -18.78 7.51 -11.66
C THR A 124 -18.48 8.53 -10.57
N GLN A 125 -18.73 8.19 -9.30
CA GLN A 125 -18.43 9.05 -8.14
C GLN A 125 -16.95 9.09 -7.81
N ASP A 126 -16.26 7.93 -7.84
CA ASP A 126 -14.83 7.83 -7.64
C ASP A 126 -14.11 7.92 -9.00
N GLN A 127 -13.38 9.02 -9.20
CA GLN A 127 -12.62 9.22 -10.44
C GLN A 127 -11.67 8.03 -10.69
N THR A 128 -11.62 7.52 -11.91
CA THR A 128 -10.82 6.35 -12.32
C THR A 128 -9.35 6.43 -11.86
N GLY A 129 -8.76 7.63 -11.90
CA GLY A 129 -7.39 7.86 -11.42
C GLY A 129 -7.23 7.61 -9.92
N ARG A 130 -8.25 7.92 -9.10
CA ARG A 130 -8.24 7.66 -7.66
C ARG A 130 -8.32 6.16 -7.37
N LEU A 131 -9.18 5.43 -8.08
CA LEU A 131 -9.29 3.98 -7.95
C LEU A 131 -8.00 3.26 -8.37
N LEU A 132 -7.40 3.66 -9.49
CA LEU A 132 -6.11 3.13 -9.93
C LEU A 132 -5.01 3.37 -8.90
N SER A 133 -4.95 4.58 -8.32
CA SER A 133 -4.01 4.92 -7.25
C SER A 133 -4.23 4.06 -6.00
N LYS A 134 -5.48 3.75 -5.64
CA LYS A 134 -5.80 2.85 -4.51
C LYS A 134 -5.32 1.43 -4.80
N ILE A 135 -5.53 0.89 -5.99
CA ILE A 135 -5.11 -0.48 -6.36
C ILE A 135 -3.59 -0.61 -6.35
N MET A 136 -2.87 0.33 -6.98
CA MET A 136 -1.42 0.20 -7.15
C MET A 136 -0.65 0.69 -5.93
N ARG A 137 -0.87 1.93 -5.52
CA ARG A 137 -0.09 2.56 -4.45
C ARG A 137 -0.42 2.06 -3.05
N ASP A 138 -1.69 1.75 -2.78
CA ASP A 138 -2.07 1.28 -1.46
C ASP A 138 -1.56 -0.14 -1.23
N VAL A 139 -1.60 -1.00 -2.24
CA VAL A 139 -1.01 -2.35 -2.16
C VAL A 139 0.51 -2.28 -2.00
N GLU A 140 1.20 -1.39 -2.73
CA GLU A 140 2.65 -1.15 -2.57
C GLU A 140 3.00 -0.67 -1.14
N ASN A 141 2.22 0.23 -0.56
CA ASN A 141 2.43 0.69 0.82
C ASN A 141 2.27 -0.45 1.84
N VAL A 142 1.31 -1.36 1.62
CA VAL A 142 1.14 -2.55 2.45
C VAL A 142 2.34 -3.48 2.30
N GLU A 143 2.83 -3.70 1.08
CA GLU A 143 4.04 -4.46 0.80
C GLU A 143 5.25 -3.88 1.55
N GLN A 144 5.50 -2.57 1.40
CA GLN A 144 6.60 -1.88 2.08
C GLN A 144 6.50 -1.97 3.60
N MET A 145 5.28 -1.89 4.15
CA MET A 145 5.03 -2.08 5.57
C MET A 145 5.42 -3.50 6.01
N MET A 146 5.00 -4.53 5.26
CA MET A 146 5.33 -5.93 5.55
C MET A 146 6.84 -6.16 5.51
N GLN A 147 7.53 -5.68 4.48
CA GLN A 147 8.98 -5.78 4.36
C GLN A 147 9.71 -5.06 5.50
N SER A 148 9.24 -3.86 5.87
CA SER A 148 9.81 -3.07 6.97
C SER A 148 9.60 -3.76 8.33
N CYS A 149 8.44 -4.36 8.57
CA CYS A 149 8.18 -5.17 9.76
C CYS A 149 9.16 -6.35 9.85
N PHE A 150 9.31 -7.06 8.74
CA PHE A 150 10.21 -8.21 8.69
C PHE A 150 11.66 -7.83 8.92
N SER A 151 12.14 -6.78 8.23
CA SER A 151 13.53 -6.32 8.30
C SER A 151 13.90 -5.63 9.63
N SER A 152 12.93 -5.17 10.42
CA SER A 152 13.20 -4.48 11.69
C SER A 152 12.86 -5.32 12.92
N ILE A 153 11.71 -6.03 12.92
CA ILE A 153 11.25 -6.76 14.10
C ILE A 153 12.05 -8.04 14.31
N VAL A 154 12.30 -8.81 13.23
CA VAL A 154 13.01 -10.10 13.36
C VAL A 154 14.46 -9.87 13.83
N PRO A 155 15.26 -8.93 13.27
CA PRO A 155 16.59 -8.61 13.80
C PRO A 155 16.57 -8.13 15.24
N LEU A 156 15.57 -7.29 15.61
CA LEU A 156 15.43 -6.81 16.98
C LEU A 156 15.29 -7.98 17.94
N VAL A 157 14.31 -8.84 17.70
CA VAL A 157 14.00 -9.97 18.59
C VAL A 157 15.20 -10.91 18.67
N THR A 158 15.77 -11.28 17.53
CA THR A 158 16.88 -12.24 17.48
C THR A 158 18.18 -11.66 18.08
N SER A 159 18.55 -10.43 17.72
CA SER A 159 19.80 -9.82 18.23
C SER A 159 19.73 -9.54 19.73
N VAL A 160 18.58 -9.02 20.23
CA VAL A 160 18.39 -8.79 21.67
C VAL A 160 18.40 -10.12 22.42
N THR A 161 17.70 -11.15 21.91
CA THR A 161 17.66 -12.46 22.56
C THR A 161 19.06 -13.09 22.64
N VAL A 162 19.82 -13.08 21.54
CA VAL A 162 21.18 -13.64 21.52
C VAL A 162 22.10 -12.84 22.43
N ALA A 163 22.08 -11.49 22.36
CA ALA A 163 22.90 -10.63 23.22
C ALA A 163 22.61 -10.88 24.71
N VAL A 164 21.32 -10.99 25.09
CA VAL A 164 20.92 -11.26 26.48
C VAL A 164 21.36 -12.67 26.91
N ILE A 165 21.14 -13.71 26.10
CA ILE A 165 21.50 -15.08 26.45
C ILE A 165 23.03 -15.20 26.60
N VAL A 166 23.81 -14.72 25.63
CA VAL A 166 25.26 -14.85 25.68
C VAL A 166 25.83 -14.06 26.86
N THR A 167 25.35 -12.84 27.10
CA THR A 167 25.78 -12.02 28.24
C THR A 167 25.42 -12.67 29.58
N ALA A 168 24.18 -13.22 29.70
CA ALA A 168 23.74 -13.89 30.92
C ALA A 168 24.56 -15.13 31.25
N LEU A 169 24.99 -15.87 30.25
CA LEU A 169 25.80 -17.08 30.39
C LEU A 169 27.27 -16.77 30.80
N ASN A 170 27.81 -15.62 30.34
CA ASN A 170 29.17 -15.23 30.65
C ASN A 170 29.24 -14.39 31.95
N ASP A 171 28.65 -13.20 31.97
CA ASP A 171 28.56 -12.37 33.19
C ASP A 171 27.22 -11.61 33.26
N PRO A 172 26.29 -12.00 34.16
CA PRO A 172 24.97 -11.35 34.27
C PRO A 172 25.03 -9.90 34.78
N ARG A 173 26.15 -9.43 35.33
CA ARG A 173 26.28 -8.05 35.81
C ARG A 173 26.21 -7.03 34.68
N VAL A 174 26.68 -7.40 33.49
CA VAL A 174 26.65 -6.55 32.30
C VAL A 174 25.20 -6.34 31.76
N LEU A 175 24.26 -7.25 32.08
CA LEU A 175 22.85 -7.10 31.69
C LEU A 175 22.20 -5.82 32.22
N TRP A 176 22.58 -5.37 33.41
CA TRP A 176 22.07 -4.12 33.96
C TRP A 176 22.36 -2.93 33.04
N LEU A 177 23.51 -2.95 32.39
CA LEU A 177 23.89 -1.89 31.46
C LEU A 177 23.00 -1.86 30.22
N TYR A 178 22.65 -3.04 29.68
CA TYR A 178 21.71 -3.12 28.54
C TYR A 178 20.30 -2.69 28.95
N LEU A 179 19.88 -3.02 30.17
CA LEU A 179 18.57 -2.62 30.68
C LEU A 179 18.47 -1.09 30.80
N PHE A 180 19.52 -0.39 31.20
CA PHE A 180 19.53 1.07 31.28
C PHE A 180 19.56 1.75 29.88
N ALA A 181 20.06 1.09 28.85
CA ALA A 181 20.07 1.65 27.49
C ALA A 181 18.64 1.87 26.95
N VAL A 182 17.69 1.00 27.30
CA VAL A 182 16.30 1.08 26.81
C VAL A 182 15.57 2.35 27.29
N PRO A 183 15.55 2.71 28.59
CA PRO A 183 14.98 3.98 29.05
C PRO A 183 15.65 5.20 28.41
N VAL A 184 16.98 5.21 28.27
CA VAL A 184 17.71 6.31 27.66
C VAL A 184 17.29 6.51 26.21
N ALA A 185 17.19 5.43 25.44
CA ALA A 185 16.65 5.46 24.08
C ALA A 185 15.20 6.00 24.06
N GLY A 186 14.36 5.53 24.99
CA GLY A 186 12.97 5.98 25.13
C GLY A 186 12.85 7.48 25.43
N ILE A 187 13.69 8.00 26.31
CA ILE A 187 13.75 9.44 26.65
C ILE A 187 14.17 10.24 25.40
N THR A 188 15.23 9.82 24.71
CA THR A 188 15.71 10.50 23.49
C THR A 188 14.63 10.58 22.43
N VAL A 189 13.94 9.47 22.16
CA VAL A 189 12.79 9.43 21.22
C VAL A 189 11.64 10.32 21.72
N GLY A 190 11.34 10.29 23.01
CA GLY A 190 10.27 11.08 23.63
C GLY A 190 10.46 12.59 23.45
N VAL A 191 11.68 13.08 23.66
CA VAL A 191 12.04 14.50 23.51
C VAL A 191 11.83 14.99 22.08
N PHE A 192 12.24 14.20 21.10
CA PHE A 192 12.15 14.60 19.67
C PHE A 192 10.82 14.28 18.99
N ARG A 193 9.96 13.45 19.60
CA ARG A 193 8.69 13.02 19.02
C ARG A 193 7.78 14.19 18.60
N GLN A 194 7.62 15.19 19.46
CA GLN A 194 6.76 16.35 19.16
C GLN A 194 7.36 17.28 18.09
N PRO A 195 8.64 17.71 18.17
CA PRO A 195 9.28 18.50 17.13
C PRO A 195 9.19 17.85 15.73
N ILE A 196 9.55 16.57 15.63
CA ILE A 196 9.50 15.82 14.37
C ILE A 196 8.05 15.75 13.83
N ARG A 197 7.08 15.44 14.68
CA ARG A 197 5.66 15.41 14.27
C ARG A 197 5.16 16.77 13.76
N LYS A 198 5.54 17.86 14.44
CA LYS A 198 5.16 19.21 14.04
C LYS A 198 5.76 19.59 12.68
N SER A 199 7.06 19.37 12.50
CA SER A 199 7.75 19.66 11.24
C SER A 199 7.20 18.79 10.09
N ASN A 200 6.95 17.52 10.32
CA ASN A 200 6.38 16.61 9.32
C ASN A 200 4.95 17.02 8.91
N ARG A 201 4.10 17.42 9.87
CA ARG A 201 2.76 17.93 9.55
C ARG A 201 2.79 19.22 8.74
N CYS A 202 3.73 20.13 9.06
CA CYS A 202 3.92 21.36 8.31
C CYS A 202 4.32 21.05 6.87
N PHE A 203 5.36 20.24 6.69
CA PHE A 203 5.84 19.81 5.37
C PHE A 203 4.75 19.11 4.54
N ARG A 204 3.98 18.21 5.13
CA ARG A 204 2.86 17.56 4.44
C ARG A 204 1.82 18.55 3.95
N ARG A 205 1.42 19.51 4.79
CA ARG A 205 0.42 20.52 4.41
C ARG A 205 0.89 21.37 3.23
N GLU A 206 2.14 21.81 3.25
CA GLU A 206 2.71 22.58 2.13
C GLU A 206 2.80 21.73 0.86
N MET A 207 3.18 20.45 1.00
CA MET A 207 3.22 19.51 -0.13
C MET A 207 1.82 19.26 -0.72
N GLU A 208 0.81 19.00 0.12
CA GLU A 208 -0.59 18.80 -0.30
C GLU A 208 -1.15 20.05 -0.99
N ARG A 209 -0.88 21.24 -0.44
CA ARG A 209 -1.28 22.53 -1.03
C ARG A 209 -0.63 22.75 -2.38
N THR A 210 0.67 22.51 -2.49
CA THR A 210 1.41 22.64 -3.75
C THR A 210 0.93 21.64 -4.78
N GLN A 211 0.68 20.38 -4.37
CA GLN A 211 0.18 19.33 -5.26
C GLN A 211 -1.20 19.68 -5.83
N ALA A 212 -2.11 20.23 -5.01
CA ALA A 212 -3.41 20.72 -5.48
C ALA A 212 -3.26 21.86 -6.47
N ALA A 213 -2.38 22.85 -6.18
CA ALA A 213 -2.12 23.98 -7.06
C ALA A 213 -1.48 23.56 -8.39
N VAL A 214 -0.55 22.60 -8.38
CA VAL A 214 0.03 22.05 -9.63
C VAL A 214 -1.04 21.36 -10.47
N SER A 215 -1.94 20.58 -9.86
CA SER A 215 -3.05 19.96 -10.59
C SER A 215 -3.97 21.00 -11.22
N GLU A 216 -4.34 22.05 -10.48
CA GLU A 216 -5.14 23.16 -10.99
C GLU A 216 -4.42 23.90 -12.13
N MET A 217 -3.12 24.19 -11.98
CA MET A 217 -2.30 24.83 -13.01
C MET A 217 -2.28 24.00 -14.30
N LEU A 218 -2.10 22.67 -14.20
CA LEU A 218 -2.07 21.79 -15.37
C LEU A 218 -3.41 21.78 -16.12
N GLU A 219 -4.53 21.81 -15.42
CA GLU A 219 -5.87 21.91 -16.01
C GLU A 219 -6.09 23.28 -16.67
N MET A 220 -5.49 24.33 -16.12
CA MET A 220 -5.65 25.73 -16.57
C MET A 220 -4.64 26.12 -17.65
N VAL A 221 -3.66 25.27 -18.03
CA VAL A 221 -2.63 25.58 -19.05
C VAL A 221 -3.21 26.17 -20.35
N PRO A 222 -4.31 25.64 -20.94
CA PRO A 222 -4.89 26.24 -22.14
C PRO A 222 -5.39 27.67 -21.91
N VAL A 223 -5.94 27.95 -20.73
CA VAL A 223 -6.49 29.24 -20.35
C VAL A 223 -5.36 30.25 -20.08
N THR A 224 -4.37 29.87 -19.26
CA THR A 224 -3.22 30.74 -18.95
C THR A 224 -2.45 31.16 -20.22
N ARG A 225 -2.29 30.22 -21.16
CA ARG A 225 -1.67 30.51 -22.47
C ARG A 225 -2.52 31.42 -23.32
N ALA A 226 -3.84 31.24 -23.34
CA ALA A 226 -4.75 32.08 -24.12
C ALA A 226 -4.76 33.54 -23.64
N TYR A 227 -4.51 33.76 -22.34
CA TYR A 227 -4.46 35.08 -21.74
C TYR A 227 -3.03 35.65 -21.56
N GLY A 228 -1.99 34.90 -21.92
CA GLY A 228 -0.59 35.32 -21.80
C GLY A 228 -0.06 35.35 -20.36
N LEU A 229 -0.70 34.63 -19.41
CA LEU A 229 -0.39 34.65 -17.98
C LEU A 229 0.55 33.51 -17.54
N SER A 230 1.35 32.96 -18.45
CA SER A 230 2.21 31.81 -18.16
C SER A 230 3.33 32.11 -17.17
N GLU A 231 3.89 33.35 -17.21
CA GLU A 231 4.96 33.76 -16.31
C GLU A 231 4.43 34.02 -14.90
N GLU A 232 3.29 34.68 -14.77
CA GLU A 232 2.66 34.97 -13.48
C GLU A 232 2.27 33.64 -12.75
N GLU A 233 1.80 32.65 -13.51
CA GLU A 233 1.46 31.36 -12.92
C GLU A 233 2.72 30.56 -12.54
N ALA A 234 3.82 30.68 -13.29
CA ALA A 234 5.10 30.11 -12.92
C ALA A 234 5.64 30.74 -11.62
N ASP A 235 5.61 32.05 -11.50
CA ASP A 235 6.03 32.77 -10.28
C ASP A 235 5.20 32.38 -9.05
N ARG A 236 3.89 32.17 -9.25
CA ARG A 236 2.99 31.66 -8.20
C ARG A 236 3.40 30.25 -7.76
N MET A 237 3.74 29.37 -8.70
CA MET A 237 4.22 28.02 -8.39
C MET A 237 5.57 28.05 -7.67
N ASP A 238 6.50 28.93 -8.09
CA ASP A 238 7.79 29.09 -7.43
C ASP A 238 7.65 29.55 -5.97
N ALA A 239 6.71 30.42 -5.68
CA ALA A 239 6.42 30.83 -4.31
C ALA A 239 5.90 29.65 -3.45
N LEU A 240 5.03 28.79 -3.99
CA LEU A 240 4.53 27.59 -3.31
C LEU A 240 5.64 26.54 -3.10
N LEU A 241 6.48 26.31 -4.11
CA LEU A 241 7.65 25.45 -4.02
C LEU A 241 8.67 25.97 -2.99
N GLY A 242 8.80 27.31 -2.86
CA GLY A 242 9.55 27.95 -1.79
C GLY A 242 9.07 27.54 -0.40
N GLY A 243 7.76 27.50 -0.18
CA GLY A 243 7.15 27.01 1.07
C GLY A 243 7.46 25.53 1.37
N VAL A 244 7.41 24.67 0.33
CA VAL A 244 7.80 23.27 0.45
C VAL A 244 9.28 23.13 0.80
N ARG A 245 10.16 23.88 0.12
CA ARG A 245 11.60 23.90 0.41
C ARG A 245 11.87 24.29 1.87
N ASP A 246 11.27 25.36 2.36
CA ASP A 246 11.54 25.87 3.70
C ASP A 246 11.00 24.95 4.80
N SER A 247 9.83 24.36 4.58
CA SER A 247 9.27 23.35 5.49
C SER A 247 10.02 22.03 5.45
N GLY A 248 10.51 21.61 4.27
CA GLY A 248 11.39 20.45 4.08
C GLY A 248 12.73 20.65 4.80
N PHE A 249 13.36 21.80 4.60
CA PHE A 249 14.62 22.12 5.30
C PHE A 249 14.46 22.08 6.82
N ARG A 250 13.35 22.59 7.38
CA ARG A 250 13.07 22.48 8.83
C ARG A 250 12.87 21.05 9.29
N LEU A 251 12.22 20.23 8.47
CA LEU A 251 12.04 18.81 8.77
C LEU A 251 13.38 18.08 8.78
N ASP A 252 14.20 18.31 7.75
CA ASP A 252 15.52 17.65 7.60
C ASP A 252 16.48 18.07 8.71
N THR A 253 16.53 19.36 9.07
CA THR A 253 17.34 19.84 10.18
C THR A 253 16.88 19.27 11.53
N THR A 254 15.57 19.13 11.74
CA THR A 254 15.02 18.49 12.95
C THR A 254 15.37 17.01 13.01
N ASN A 255 15.28 16.29 11.89
CA ASN A 255 15.65 14.88 11.81
C ASN A 255 17.18 14.69 11.98
N SER A 256 17.98 15.57 11.39
CA SER A 256 19.44 15.55 11.54
C SER A 256 19.87 15.79 12.99
N LEU A 257 19.22 16.76 13.67
CA LEU A 257 19.49 17.02 15.08
C LEU A 257 19.10 15.82 15.95
N PHE A 258 17.96 15.19 15.69
CA PHE A 258 17.57 13.94 16.36
C PHE A 258 18.59 12.83 16.14
N GLY A 259 19.03 12.64 14.88
CA GLY A 259 20.03 11.63 14.53
C GLY A 259 21.35 11.88 15.24
N ALA A 260 21.86 13.11 15.20
CA ALA A 260 23.11 13.50 15.84
C ALA A 260 23.03 13.34 17.38
N THR A 261 21.94 13.81 18.00
CA THR A 261 21.74 13.68 19.46
C THR A 261 21.64 12.21 19.85
N SER A 262 20.89 11.41 19.12
CA SER A 262 20.77 9.97 19.37
C SER A 262 22.13 9.29 19.26
N TRP A 263 22.91 9.61 18.21
CA TRP A 263 24.26 9.07 18.05
C TRP A 263 25.17 9.43 19.21
N VAL A 264 25.21 10.71 19.62
CA VAL A 264 26.02 11.16 20.77
C VAL A 264 25.61 10.45 22.06
N VAL A 265 24.31 10.38 22.35
CA VAL A 265 23.80 9.69 23.55
C VAL A 265 24.23 8.23 23.57
N PHE A 266 24.09 7.53 22.46
CA PHE A 266 24.49 6.12 22.36
C PHE A 266 26.01 5.94 22.44
N GLN A 267 26.82 6.84 21.84
CA GLN A 267 28.27 6.79 21.94
C GLN A 267 28.78 7.04 23.38
N LEU A 268 28.15 7.99 24.08
CA LEU A 268 28.47 8.20 25.49
C LEU A 268 28.13 6.96 26.33
N PHE A 269 26.98 6.35 26.05
CA PHE A 269 26.58 5.13 26.75
C PHE A 269 27.50 3.95 26.42
N GLN A 270 28.01 3.86 25.20
CA GLN A 270 28.99 2.88 24.77
C GLN A 270 30.32 3.10 25.47
N MET A 271 30.75 4.35 25.70
CA MET A 271 31.93 4.68 26.50
C MET A 271 31.75 4.28 27.97
N ILE A 272 30.54 4.47 28.56
CA ILE A 272 30.23 3.99 29.91
C ILE A 272 30.29 2.45 29.95
N CYS A 273 29.77 1.77 28.94
CA CYS A 273 29.87 0.32 28.81
C CYS A 273 31.36 -0.12 28.77
N LEU A 274 32.19 0.54 27.95
CA LEU A 274 33.59 0.26 27.85
C LEU A 274 34.32 0.48 29.20
N GLY A 275 34.05 1.59 29.88
CA GLY A 275 34.62 1.89 31.19
C GLY A 275 34.23 0.84 32.24
N PHE A 276 32.96 0.47 32.30
CA PHE A 276 32.46 -0.55 33.24
C PHE A 276 33.09 -1.94 32.95
N THR A 277 33.01 -2.41 31.70
CA THR A 277 33.57 -3.71 31.30
C THR A 277 35.09 -3.70 31.40
N GLY A 278 35.77 -2.57 31.12
CA GLY A 278 37.20 -2.39 31.31
C GLY A 278 37.64 -2.51 32.77
N LEU A 279 36.86 -1.92 33.70
CA LEU A 279 37.11 -2.09 35.15
C LEU A 279 36.92 -3.54 35.61
N LEU A 280 35.93 -4.25 35.09
CA LEU A 280 35.73 -5.68 35.36
C LEU A 280 36.94 -6.49 34.84
N ALA A 281 37.42 -6.17 33.65
CA ALA A 281 38.60 -6.82 33.09
C ALA A 281 39.88 -6.49 33.89
N TRP A 282 40.06 -5.24 34.32
CA TRP A 282 41.16 -4.84 35.20
C TRP A 282 41.19 -5.64 36.49
N ASN A 283 40.02 -5.88 37.07
CA ASN A 283 39.87 -6.71 38.27
C ASN A 283 39.88 -8.22 37.98
N LYS A 284 40.23 -8.64 36.74
CA LYS A 284 40.28 -10.04 36.31
C LYS A 284 38.94 -10.81 36.50
N VAL A 285 37.81 -10.11 36.51
CA VAL A 285 36.46 -10.71 36.58
C VAL A 285 36.04 -11.23 35.22
N ILE A 286 36.40 -10.49 34.17
CA ILE A 286 36.15 -10.84 32.78
C ILE A 286 37.47 -10.78 31.97
N THR A 287 37.48 -11.42 30.81
CA THR A 287 38.64 -11.41 29.91
C THR A 287 38.65 -10.18 28.98
N ALA A 288 39.79 -9.88 28.37
CA ALA A 288 39.91 -8.79 27.41
C ALA A 288 39.00 -9.00 26.17
N GLY A 289 38.85 -10.24 25.73
CA GLY A 289 37.93 -10.57 24.64
C GLY A 289 36.46 -10.33 24.99
N GLU A 290 36.05 -10.60 26.23
CA GLU A 290 34.68 -10.35 26.68
C GLU A 290 34.31 -8.85 26.70
N VAL A 291 35.28 -7.96 26.96
CA VAL A 291 35.06 -6.50 26.82
C VAL A 291 34.61 -6.16 25.40
N VAL A 292 35.31 -6.71 24.41
CA VAL A 292 34.96 -6.47 22.99
C VAL A 292 33.64 -7.15 22.61
N LEU A 293 33.34 -8.32 23.16
CA LEU A 293 32.10 -9.03 22.99
C LEU A 293 30.89 -8.18 23.43
N TYR A 294 30.97 -7.67 24.67
CA TYR A 294 29.86 -6.86 25.22
C TYR A 294 29.68 -5.53 24.49
N GLN A 295 30.79 -4.91 24.03
CA GLN A 295 30.75 -3.71 23.19
C GLN A 295 29.99 -3.96 21.87
N ASN A 296 30.29 -5.06 21.20
CA ASN A 296 29.64 -5.42 19.95
C ASN A 296 28.13 -5.72 20.16
N TYR A 297 27.78 -6.48 21.19
CA TYR A 297 26.36 -6.76 21.49
C TYR A 297 25.58 -5.53 21.90
N PHE A 298 26.21 -4.62 22.66
CA PHE A 298 25.61 -3.33 22.96
C PHE A 298 25.30 -2.54 21.68
N GLY A 299 26.27 -2.43 20.76
CA GLY A 299 26.08 -1.77 19.47
C GLY A 299 24.95 -2.41 18.63
N GLN A 300 24.84 -3.74 18.64
CA GLN A 300 23.74 -4.44 17.94
C GLN A 300 22.37 -4.13 18.56
N ILE A 301 22.26 -4.10 19.89
CA ILE A 301 21.01 -3.73 20.59
C ILE A 301 20.58 -2.30 20.21
N VAL A 302 21.54 -1.35 20.22
CA VAL A 302 21.29 0.04 19.84
C VAL A 302 20.80 0.14 18.40
N THR A 303 21.46 -0.56 17.48
CA THR A 303 21.07 -0.58 16.07
C THR A 303 19.67 -1.17 15.87
N ALA A 304 19.37 -2.27 16.56
CA ALA A 304 18.08 -2.93 16.50
C ALA A 304 16.93 -2.04 17.05
N VAL A 305 17.16 -1.36 18.18
CA VAL A 305 16.19 -0.40 18.75
C VAL A 305 15.99 0.78 17.80
N SER A 306 17.03 1.31 17.18
CA SER A 306 16.94 2.38 16.19
C SER A 306 16.12 1.95 14.94
N GLY A 307 16.28 0.71 14.51
CA GLY A 307 15.49 0.12 13.43
C GLY A 307 13.98 0.14 13.68
N VAL A 308 13.57 -0.10 14.93
CA VAL A 308 12.13 -0.03 15.32
C VAL A 308 11.58 1.39 15.20
N VAL A 309 12.35 2.40 15.56
CA VAL A 309 11.93 3.81 15.42
C VAL A 309 11.65 4.14 13.96
N ASN A 310 12.51 3.68 13.05
CA ASN A 310 12.36 3.89 11.61
C ASN A 310 11.19 3.11 10.99
N LEU A 311 10.66 2.11 11.69
CA LEU A 311 9.50 1.33 11.25
C LEU A 311 8.18 2.13 11.32
N PHE A 312 8.04 3.08 12.26
CA PHE A 312 6.78 3.79 12.49
C PHE A 312 6.19 4.49 11.25
N PRO A 313 6.96 5.19 10.40
CA PRO A 313 6.41 5.81 9.20
C PRO A 313 5.87 4.78 8.18
N ALA A 314 6.55 3.65 8.03
CA ALA A 314 6.09 2.58 7.15
C ALA A 314 4.81 1.92 7.68
N LEU A 315 4.74 1.66 8.99
CA LEU A 315 3.52 1.18 9.65
C LEU A 315 2.35 2.14 9.47
N ALA A 316 2.57 3.44 9.66
CA ALA A 316 1.50 4.44 9.53
C ALA A 316 0.93 4.48 8.12
N ARG A 317 1.80 4.50 7.08
CA ARG A 317 1.36 4.48 5.68
C ARG A 317 0.65 3.19 5.31
N GLY A 318 1.25 2.04 5.65
CA GLY A 318 0.65 0.75 5.33
C GLY A 318 -0.70 0.53 6.02
N MET A 319 -0.86 1.01 7.27
CA MET A 319 -2.14 0.96 7.97
C MET A 319 -3.21 1.85 7.34
N GLU A 320 -2.84 3.04 6.89
CA GLU A 320 -3.74 3.94 6.15
C GLU A 320 -4.19 3.29 4.84
N SER A 321 -3.25 2.70 4.10
CA SER A 321 -3.52 1.97 2.87
C SER A 321 -4.39 0.72 3.09
N LEU A 322 -4.16 -0.05 4.17
CA LEU A 322 -5.05 -1.16 4.55
C LEU A 322 -6.47 -0.68 4.85
N ASN A 323 -6.64 0.45 5.53
CA ASN A 323 -7.96 1.01 5.78
C ASN A 323 -8.64 1.43 4.47
N SER A 324 -7.90 2.04 3.54
CA SER A 324 -8.39 2.43 2.20
C SER A 324 -8.83 1.20 1.38
N ILE A 325 -8.05 0.13 1.40
CA ILE A 325 -8.40 -1.15 0.76
C ILE A 325 -9.67 -1.75 1.40
N ASN A 326 -9.72 -1.78 2.73
CA ASN A 326 -10.88 -2.30 3.46
C ASN A 326 -12.15 -1.49 3.21
N GLU A 327 -12.06 -0.18 3.00
CA GLU A 327 -13.20 0.66 2.63
C GLU A 327 -13.83 0.17 1.31
N ILE A 328 -13.00 -0.12 0.30
CA ILE A 328 -13.48 -0.69 -0.97
C ILE A 328 -14.05 -2.09 -0.76
N MET A 329 -13.34 -2.95 -0.03
CA MET A 329 -13.77 -4.34 0.20
C MET A 329 -15.07 -4.43 1.00
N ALA A 330 -15.29 -3.51 1.95
CA ALA A 330 -16.49 -3.44 2.78
C ALA A 330 -17.64 -2.66 2.14
N SER A 331 -17.41 -2.02 0.99
CA SER A 331 -18.49 -1.30 0.30
C SER A 331 -19.64 -2.24 -0.04
N GLY A 332 -20.81 -1.87 0.41
CA GLY A 332 -22.06 -2.60 0.12
C GLY A 332 -22.73 -2.18 -1.19
N ASP A 333 -22.12 -1.26 -1.94
CA ASP A 333 -22.66 -0.72 -3.18
C ASP A 333 -22.39 -1.66 -4.37
N GLU A 334 -22.70 -2.95 -4.17
CA GLU A 334 -22.61 -3.95 -5.23
C GLU A 334 -23.81 -3.87 -6.18
N GLU A 335 -23.55 -4.13 -7.45
CA GLU A 335 -24.60 -4.22 -8.43
C GLU A 335 -25.57 -5.36 -8.06
N GLN A 336 -26.81 -4.99 -7.80
CA GLN A 336 -27.82 -5.97 -7.47
C GLN A 336 -28.51 -6.42 -8.78
N SER A 337 -28.33 -7.66 -9.15
CA SER A 337 -29.03 -8.31 -10.25
C SER A 337 -30.17 -9.17 -9.70
N GLY A 338 -31.28 -9.17 -10.39
CA GLY A 338 -32.38 -10.11 -10.11
C GLY A 338 -32.01 -11.54 -10.55
N THR A 339 -32.89 -12.46 -10.26
CA THR A 339 -32.71 -13.89 -10.58
C THR A 339 -33.62 -14.38 -11.71
N THR A 340 -34.58 -13.56 -12.13
CA THR A 340 -35.49 -13.91 -13.22
C THR A 340 -34.77 -13.82 -14.56
N PRO A 341 -34.67 -14.91 -15.34
CA PRO A 341 -33.99 -14.86 -16.62
C PRO A 341 -34.68 -13.88 -17.57
N ALA A 342 -33.88 -13.01 -18.22
CA ALA A 342 -34.42 -12.19 -19.30
C ALA A 342 -34.93 -13.06 -20.46
N PRO A 343 -36.06 -12.73 -21.09
CA PRO A 343 -36.52 -13.40 -22.30
C PRO A 343 -35.44 -13.40 -23.39
N VAL A 344 -35.37 -14.46 -24.20
CA VAL A 344 -34.46 -14.55 -25.35
C VAL A 344 -35.26 -15.04 -26.56
N PRO A 345 -35.38 -14.24 -27.61
CA PRO A 345 -35.00 -12.84 -27.74
C PRO A 345 -35.89 -11.86 -26.97
N LEU A 346 -35.36 -10.70 -26.57
CA LEU A 346 -36.13 -9.59 -26.07
C LEU A 346 -37.03 -9.04 -27.22
N ARG A 347 -38.31 -8.77 -26.92
CA ARG A 347 -39.19 -8.10 -27.86
C ARG A 347 -38.96 -6.58 -27.87
N GLY A 348 -38.51 -6.03 -26.74
CA GLY A 348 -38.17 -4.63 -26.60
C GLY A 348 -39.32 -3.70 -26.25
N ALA A 349 -40.42 -4.19 -25.70
CA ALA A 349 -41.44 -3.34 -25.12
C ALA A 349 -40.94 -2.79 -23.77
N VAL A 350 -41.00 -1.47 -23.58
CA VAL A 350 -40.53 -0.81 -22.35
C VAL A 350 -41.65 0.03 -21.76
N ARG A 351 -41.85 -0.07 -20.43
CA ARG A 351 -42.81 0.75 -19.71
C ARG A 351 -42.16 1.32 -18.45
N PHE A 352 -42.22 2.63 -18.33
CA PHE A 352 -41.86 3.36 -17.12
C PHE A 352 -43.14 3.69 -16.37
N GLU A 353 -43.24 3.36 -15.10
CA GLU A 353 -44.42 3.56 -14.27
C GLU A 353 -44.02 4.35 -13.02
N HIS A 354 -44.54 5.57 -12.87
CA HIS A 354 -44.35 6.48 -11.75
C HIS A 354 -42.87 6.63 -11.36
N LEU A 355 -41.97 6.70 -12.36
CA LEU A 355 -40.54 6.66 -12.17
C LEU A 355 -40.02 7.94 -11.53
N ALA A 356 -39.38 7.82 -10.39
CA ALA A 356 -38.67 8.90 -9.74
C ALA A 356 -37.23 8.50 -9.44
N TYR A 357 -36.30 9.44 -9.68
CA TYR A 357 -34.88 9.20 -9.42
C TYR A 357 -34.16 10.47 -8.96
N ARG A 358 -33.29 10.32 -7.97
CA ARG A 358 -32.39 11.35 -7.47
C ARG A 358 -30.99 10.75 -7.28
N TYR A 359 -29.94 11.43 -7.76
CA TYR A 359 -28.57 11.07 -7.44
C TYR A 359 -28.29 11.25 -5.93
N PRO A 360 -27.44 10.42 -5.30
CA PRO A 360 -27.17 10.51 -3.86
C PRO A 360 -26.71 11.89 -3.40
N ASP A 361 -25.89 12.55 -4.22
CA ASP A 361 -25.29 13.86 -3.90
C ASP A 361 -26.12 15.05 -4.43
N ALA A 362 -27.26 14.80 -5.06
CA ALA A 362 -28.12 15.85 -5.60
C ALA A 362 -29.18 16.29 -4.58
N GLU A 363 -29.39 17.59 -4.44
CA GLU A 363 -30.44 18.14 -3.59
C GLU A 363 -31.86 17.91 -4.18
N CYS A 364 -31.98 17.96 -5.51
CA CYS A 364 -33.26 17.83 -6.21
C CYS A 364 -33.35 16.52 -7.00
N PRO A 365 -34.54 15.92 -7.12
CA PRO A 365 -34.74 14.76 -7.98
C PRO A 365 -34.56 15.17 -9.45
N VAL A 366 -34.00 14.26 -10.26
CA VAL A 366 -33.80 14.44 -11.71
C VAL A 366 -35.05 14.00 -12.49
N LEU A 367 -35.69 12.96 -11.99
CA LEU A 367 -36.97 12.47 -12.54
C LEU A 367 -38.02 12.44 -11.43
N THR A 368 -39.23 12.93 -11.74
CA THR A 368 -40.35 12.98 -10.80
C THR A 368 -41.58 12.50 -11.52
N ASP A 369 -42.18 11.38 -11.06
CA ASP A 369 -43.43 10.82 -11.56
C ASP A 369 -43.47 10.68 -13.09
N PHE A 370 -42.42 10.03 -13.66
CA PHE A 370 -42.28 9.89 -15.10
C PHE A 370 -42.96 8.60 -15.57
N ASP A 371 -43.93 8.75 -16.49
CA ASP A 371 -44.71 7.65 -17.10
C ASP A 371 -44.48 7.66 -18.61
N LEU A 372 -44.15 6.49 -19.19
CA LEU A 372 -44.01 6.31 -20.63
C LEU A 372 -44.17 4.84 -20.98
N ALA A 373 -44.94 4.54 -22.03
CA ALA A 373 -45.01 3.22 -22.63
C ALA A 373 -44.42 3.27 -24.05
N VAL A 374 -43.45 2.41 -24.33
CA VAL A 374 -42.81 2.26 -25.62
C VAL A 374 -43.12 0.88 -26.16
N PRO A 375 -43.92 0.75 -27.22
CA PRO A 375 -44.21 -0.54 -27.83
C PRO A 375 -42.96 -1.21 -28.44
N ALA A 376 -42.97 -2.53 -28.49
CA ALA A 376 -41.91 -3.30 -29.16
C ALA A 376 -41.72 -2.85 -30.62
N GLY A 377 -40.48 -2.76 -31.08
CA GLY A 377 -40.11 -2.37 -32.44
C GLY A 377 -40.29 -0.88 -32.76
N SER A 378 -40.63 -0.04 -31.79
CA SER A 378 -40.75 1.41 -31.99
C SER A 378 -39.43 2.14 -31.71
N SER A 379 -39.23 3.30 -32.37
CA SER A 379 -38.11 4.21 -32.10
C SER A 379 -38.60 5.41 -31.33
N VAL A 380 -37.90 5.78 -30.26
CA VAL A 380 -38.22 6.94 -29.40
C VAL A 380 -37.00 7.86 -29.26
N ALA A 381 -37.25 9.16 -29.43
CA ALA A 381 -36.22 10.18 -29.18
C ALA A 381 -36.59 11.01 -27.95
N PHE A 382 -35.64 11.12 -26.99
CA PHE A 382 -35.80 12.01 -25.86
C PHE A 382 -35.14 13.36 -26.17
N VAL A 383 -35.94 14.41 -26.24
CA VAL A 383 -35.52 15.78 -26.58
C VAL A 383 -35.76 16.71 -25.40
N GLY A 384 -34.86 17.63 -25.15
CA GLY A 384 -34.98 18.58 -24.06
C GLY A 384 -33.64 19.26 -23.73
N PRO A 385 -33.64 20.27 -22.86
CA PRO A 385 -32.45 21.00 -22.46
C PRO A 385 -31.40 20.10 -21.78
N SER A 386 -30.14 20.60 -21.66
CA SER A 386 -29.15 19.92 -20.86
C SER A 386 -29.60 19.79 -19.41
N GLY A 387 -29.38 18.65 -18.78
CA GLY A 387 -29.85 18.40 -17.40
C GLY A 387 -31.31 17.90 -17.27
N ALA A 388 -32.06 17.79 -18.35
CA ALA A 388 -33.46 17.31 -18.32
C ALA A 388 -33.64 15.80 -17.96
N GLY A 389 -32.57 15.10 -17.60
CA GLY A 389 -32.64 13.68 -17.18
C GLY A 389 -32.58 12.65 -18.31
N LYS A 390 -32.33 13.05 -19.57
CA LYS A 390 -32.29 12.13 -20.73
C LYS A 390 -31.30 10.98 -20.56
N SER A 391 -30.07 11.28 -20.21
CA SER A 391 -29.01 10.28 -19.96
C SER A 391 -29.32 9.44 -18.71
N THR A 392 -29.93 10.06 -17.70
CA THR A 392 -30.33 9.36 -16.48
C THR A 392 -31.41 8.32 -16.78
N LEU A 393 -32.35 8.62 -17.65
CA LEU A 393 -33.41 7.69 -18.07
C LEU A 393 -32.80 6.47 -18.80
N LEU A 394 -31.83 6.70 -19.70
CA LEU A 394 -31.11 5.62 -20.37
C LEU A 394 -30.27 4.79 -19.36
N SER A 395 -29.62 5.43 -18.39
CA SER A 395 -28.86 4.73 -17.35
C SER A 395 -29.77 3.86 -16.47
N LEU A 396 -30.98 4.32 -16.18
CA LEU A 396 -32.00 3.55 -15.46
C LEU A 396 -32.50 2.36 -16.29
N LEU A 397 -32.72 2.55 -17.59
CA LEU A 397 -33.12 1.49 -18.51
C LEU A 397 -31.99 0.43 -18.64
N MET A 398 -30.73 0.84 -18.66
CA MET A 398 -29.60 -0.08 -18.68
C MET A 398 -29.39 -0.83 -17.35
N GLY A 399 -30.10 -0.44 -16.31
CA GLY A 399 -29.92 -0.99 -14.96
C GLY A 399 -28.63 -0.52 -14.28
N PHE A 400 -27.98 0.56 -14.77
CA PHE A 400 -26.80 1.15 -14.13
C PHE A 400 -27.14 1.90 -12.85
N CYS A 401 -28.39 2.37 -12.76
CA CYS A 401 -28.96 3.00 -11.57
C CYS A 401 -30.28 2.33 -11.25
N ARG A 402 -30.71 2.41 -9.99
CA ARG A 402 -32.03 1.93 -9.56
C ARG A 402 -32.95 3.09 -9.28
N PRO A 403 -34.22 3.01 -9.73
CA PRO A 403 -35.20 4.03 -9.41
C PRO A 403 -35.42 4.13 -7.90
N GLY A 404 -35.58 5.36 -7.40
CA GLY A 404 -35.93 5.64 -6.01
C GLY A 404 -37.39 5.33 -5.71
N ALA A 405 -38.30 5.51 -6.74
CA ALA A 405 -39.69 5.14 -6.69
C ALA A 405 -40.14 4.75 -8.10
N GLY A 406 -41.28 4.06 -8.20
CA GLY A 406 -41.76 3.51 -9.46
C GLY A 406 -41.04 2.26 -9.91
N ARG A 407 -41.23 1.86 -11.17
CA ARG A 407 -40.63 0.68 -11.77
C ARG A 407 -40.43 0.82 -13.27
N ILE A 408 -39.54 -0.02 -13.80
CA ILE A 408 -39.27 -0.15 -15.23
C ILE A 408 -39.59 -1.58 -15.61
N LEU A 409 -40.51 -1.76 -16.53
CA LEU A 409 -40.86 -3.06 -17.07
C LEU A 409 -40.28 -3.19 -18.48
N VAL A 410 -39.61 -4.32 -18.72
CA VAL A 410 -39.14 -4.71 -20.05
C VAL A 410 -39.79 -6.03 -20.39
N ASP A 411 -40.54 -6.06 -21.50
CA ASP A 411 -41.38 -7.20 -21.88
C ASP A 411 -42.25 -7.71 -20.71
N ASP A 412 -42.90 -6.78 -19.97
CA ASP A 412 -43.74 -6.98 -18.79
C ASP A 412 -43.03 -7.55 -17.53
N ILE A 413 -41.71 -7.68 -17.53
CA ILE A 413 -40.90 -8.10 -16.36
C ILE A 413 -40.23 -6.88 -15.72
N ASP A 414 -40.33 -6.74 -14.40
CA ASP A 414 -39.65 -5.66 -13.68
C ASP A 414 -38.11 -5.84 -13.78
N LEU A 415 -37.43 -4.79 -14.20
CA LEU A 415 -35.99 -4.79 -14.38
C LEU A 415 -35.23 -5.09 -13.07
N ARG A 416 -35.84 -4.81 -11.91
CA ARG A 416 -35.24 -5.14 -10.59
C ARG A 416 -35.17 -6.64 -10.34
N ASP A 417 -36.09 -7.41 -10.91
CA ASP A 417 -36.20 -8.86 -10.73
C ASP A 417 -35.41 -9.63 -11.80
N MET A 418 -35.01 -8.92 -12.88
CA MET A 418 -34.36 -9.51 -14.05
C MET A 418 -32.87 -9.74 -13.84
N ASP A 419 -32.30 -10.83 -14.39
CA ASP A 419 -30.86 -11.06 -14.52
C ASP A 419 -30.26 -10.00 -15.48
N LEU A 420 -29.60 -9.00 -14.91
CA LEU A 420 -29.04 -7.87 -15.66
C LEU A 420 -27.97 -8.30 -16.66
N LYS A 421 -27.17 -9.34 -16.35
CA LYS A 421 -26.16 -9.84 -17.27
C LYS A 421 -26.79 -10.38 -18.55
N ARG A 422 -27.83 -11.19 -18.40
CA ARG A 422 -28.56 -11.78 -19.53
C ARG A 422 -29.41 -10.76 -20.27
N TYR A 423 -29.91 -9.74 -19.57
CA TYR A 423 -30.59 -8.60 -20.16
C TYR A 423 -29.66 -7.79 -21.05
N ARG A 424 -28.51 -7.35 -20.50
CA ARG A 424 -27.55 -6.51 -21.20
C ARG A 424 -26.85 -7.22 -22.36
N SER A 425 -26.74 -8.55 -22.35
CA SER A 425 -26.17 -9.29 -23.49
C SER A 425 -27.03 -9.18 -24.76
N GLN A 426 -28.26 -8.67 -24.67
CA GLN A 426 -29.18 -8.47 -25.78
C GLN A 426 -29.38 -6.99 -26.15
N ILE A 427 -28.60 -6.08 -25.54
CA ILE A 427 -28.71 -4.64 -25.74
C ILE A 427 -27.41 -4.13 -26.33
N ALA A 428 -27.50 -3.26 -27.34
CA ALA A 428 -26.38 -2.48 -27.82
C ALA A 428 -26.48 -1.02 -27.32
N VAL A 429 -25.35 -0.45 -26.93
CA VAL A 429 -25.25 0.94 -26.46
C VAL A 429 -24.20 1.68 -27.28
N VAL A 430 -24.56 2.82 -27.81
CA VAL A 430 -23.61 3.74 -28.46
C VAL A 430 -23.48 4.97 -27.56
N PRO A 431 -22.37 5.09 -26.80
CA PRO A 431 -22.15 6.23 -25.92
C PRO A 431 -21.75 7.47 -26.72
N GLN A 432 -21.96 8.66 -26.14
CA GLN A 432 -21.52 9.93 -26.74
C GLN A 432 -19.99 10.00 -26.91
N ASN A 433 -19.25 9.49 -25.93
CA ASN A 433 -17.80 9.36 -25.99
C ASN A 433 -17.45 7.88 -26.19
N THR A 434 -16.96 7.53 -27.37
CA THR A 434 -16.55 6.16 -27.68
C THR A 434 -15.20 5.86 -27.05
N ILE A 435 -15.10 4.73 -26.37
CA ILE A 435 -13.86 4.22 -25.77
C ILE A 435 -13.39 3.06 -26.65
N LEU A 436 -12.13 3.13 -27.12
CA LEU A 436 -11.47 2.04 -27.80
C LEU A 436 -10.47 1.38 -26.88
N PHE A 437 -10.47 0.05 -26.86
CA PHE A 437 -9.48 -0.72 -26.13
C PHE A 437 -8.17 -0.83 -26.92
N SER A 438 -7.05 -0.89 -26.21
CA SER A 438 -5.76 -1.20 -26.82
C SER A 438 -5.80 -2.59 -27.42
N GLY A 439 -5.47 -2.72 -28.71
CA GLY A 439 -5.54 -3.96 -29.45
C GLY A 439 -5.84 -3.70 -30.93
N THR A 440 -6.27 -4.72 -31.63
CA THR A 440 -6.63 -4.62 -33.05
C THR A 440 -8.05 -4.06 -33.22
N LEU A 441 -8.37 -3.64 -34.46
CA LEU A 441 -9.72 -3.27 -34.83
C LEU A 441 -10.68 -4.46 -34.62
N ARG A 442 -10.22 -5.68 -34.96
CA ARG A 442 -10.93 -6.93 -34.74
C ARG A 442 -11.32 -7.12 -33.27
N ASP A 443 -10.36 -6.94 -32.34
CA ASP A 443 -10.60 -7.10 -30.90
C ASP A 443 -11.65 -6.12 -30.39
N ASN A 444 -11.65 -4.89 -30.90
CA ASN A 444 -12.62 -3.87 -30.54
C ASN A 444 -14.03 -4.16 -31.08
N ILE A 445 -14.14 -4.63 -32.33
CA ILE A 445 -15.44 -4.97 -32.93
C ILE A 445 -15.99 -6.25 -32.30
N ALA A 446 -15.18 -7.27 -32.09
CA ALA A 446 -15.56 -8.54 -31.51
C ALA A 446 -15.69 -8.52 -29.97
N TYR A 447 -15.51 -7.36 -29.33
CA TYR A 447 -15.49 -7.27 -27.87
C TYR A 447 -16.73 -7.86 -27.17
N ALA A 448 -17.92 -7.64 -27.73
CA ALA A 448 -19.18 -8.18 -27.21
C ALA A 448 -19.50 -9.60 -27.74
N ALA A 449 -18.79 -10.07 -28.77
CA ALA A 449 -18.95 -11.38 -29.38
C ALA A 449 -17.56 -12.00 -29.69
N PRO A 450 -16.86 -12.50 -28.66
CA PRO A 450 -15.46 -12.99 -28.80
C PRO A 450 -15.32 -14.14 -29.80
N ASP A 451 -16.40 -14.90 -30.01
CA ASP A 451 -16.44 -16.06 -30.92
C ASP A 451 -16.84 -15.68 -32.37
N ALA A 452 -17.01 -14.35 -32.65
CA ALA A 452 -17.36 -13.89 -34.00
C ALA A 452 -16.29 -14.25 -35.02
N THR A 453 -16.72 -14.78 -36.16
CA THR A 453 -15.84 -15.09 -37.28
C THR A 453 -15.39 -13.84 -38.03
N ASP A 454 -14.28 -13.90 -38.74
CA ASP A 454 -13.82 -12.78 -39.56
C ASP A 454 -14.82 -12.39 -40.65
N GLU A 455 -15.57 -13.36 -41.18
CA GLU A 455 -16.62 -13.15 -42.16
C GLU A 455 -17.77 -12.32 -41.58
N GLU A 456 -18.20 -12.61 -40.33
CA GLU A 456 -19.23 -11.85 -39.64
C GLU A 456 -18.76 -10.43 -39.32
N ILE A 457 -17.52 -10.26 -38.91
CA ILE A 457 -16.93 -8.94 -38.64
C ILE A 457 -16.87 -8.11 -39.94
N LEU A 458 -16.40 -8.70 -41.00
CA LEU A 458 -16.35 -8.03 -42.34
C LEU A 458 -17.74 -7.68 -42.84
N ALA A 459 -18.74 -8.53 -42.63
CA ALA A 459 -20.13 -8.24 -42.99
C ALA A 459 -20.66 -7.01 -42.27
N VAL A 460 -20.39 -6.87 -40.96
CA VAL A 460 -20.76 -5.68 -40.18
C VAL A 460 -20.03 -4.43 -40.71
N ILE A 461 -18.74 -4.54 -41.05
CA ILE A 461 -17.96 -3.43 -41.61
C ILE A 461 -18.53 -2.98 -42.98
N ASP A 462 -18.96 -3.92 -43.78
CA ASP A 462 -19.62 -3.64 -45.07
C ASP A 462 -20.97 -2.96 -44.87
N GLU A 463 -21.77 -3.43 -43.92
CA GLU A 463 -23.11 -2.87 -43.60
C GLU A 463 -23.03 -1.40 -43.16
N ILE A 464 -22.01 -1.03 -42.37
CA ILE A 464 -21.80 0.36 -41.93
C ILE A 464 -20.99 1.20 -42.93
N GLY A 465 -20.58 0.63 -44.11
CA GLY A 465 -19.88 1.34 -45.18
C GLY A 465 -18.44 1.73 -44.85
N LEU A 466 -17.75 1.02 -43.98
CA LEU A 466 -16.37 1.30 -43.57
C LEU A 466 -15.33 0.40 -44.25
N ARG A 467 -15.72 -0.43 -45.21
CA ARG A 467 -14.83 -1.38 -45.88
C ARG A 467 -13.60 -0.74 -46.50
N ASP A 468 -13.78 0.33 -47.27
CA ASP A 468 -12.69 1.05 -47.95
C ASP A 468 -11.67 1.65 -46.95
N MET A 469 -12.13 2.00 -45.74
CA MET A 469 -11.28 2.52 -44.67
C MET A 469 -10.45 1.38 -44.05
N VAL A 470 -11.07 0.24 -43.79
CA VAL A 470 -10.45 -0.92 -43.16
C VAL A 470 -9.41 -1.54 -44.10
N ASP A 471 -9.69 -1.66 -45.39
CA ASP A 471 -8.78 -2.22 -46.38
C ASP A 471 -7.51 -1.38 -46.61
N ARG A 472 -7.47 -0.13 -46.12
CA ARG A 472 -6.30 0.76 -46.13
C ARG A 472 -5.45 0.68 -44.85
N LEU A 473 -5.95 -0.01 -43.83
CA LEU A 473 -5.20 -0.19 -42.59
C LEU A 473 -4.20 -1.34 -42.72
N PRO A 474 -3.05 -1.28 -42.01
CA PRO A 474 -2.04 -2.33 -42.05
C PRO A 474 -2.49 -3.64 -41.43
#